data_717b7d34fb062e147345c0947f74799d
#
_entry.id   717b7d34fb062e147345c0947f74799d
#
_cell.length_a   1.000
_cell.length_b   1.000
_cell.length_c   1.000
_cell.angle_alpha   90.00
_cell.angle_beta   90.00
_cell.angle_gamma   90.00
#
_symmetry.space_group_name_H-M   'P 1'
#
loop_
_entity.id
_entity.type
_entity.pdbx_description
1 polymer ?
#
loop_
_entity_poly.entity_id
_entity_poly.type
_entity_poly.pdbx_seq_one_letter_code
_entity_poly.pdbx_strand_id
1 'polypeptide(L)'
;MPPRQPRLQQLVQACPFGGVNLELSPWRIEDKDFQNIANFFCTEKDLRTRPEPFFTAVSANAINGQIDGYDIDGIRHFLLATKTKAYGYIGTNWQELTGTLTATDLNLYTGTSLQGMILFANGVDKIKLWDGLAGAFTDLNVNAPIAKFITTFGNRVVAGFTVEGGNPFPQRIRYTVDSFPQDWVGVGSGFQDIIEGTDPLTGLAVLTNRLTMMFPERIVFADRTFDALNPFTYINYSKKGVGNICPYSLAQWGNICCFVGRDDIYLFDAQTHQRIGNKARKAILNDIYQGNFDLVMGGITDSTAGRDFLTYWLILPNGAIWTYDFGTQAWTRQYFTGRKATSVGRFKTIHGVRIIDLVGTIAQQNWIINLAGSQISADNLTLGFSNGQIGELDYSEVINDTWVLGPSKEFDYGQSAWNKTLKRIQFVYRDLGVGQAELTLSNEFGNTVVLTVSFGVLGTGTIKNKIIDFTLSGTRLSWTLTGNFPIAIQEVIHSYFIRGPLLARQA
;
A
#
# COMPACT_ATOMS: atom_id res chain seq x y z
N MET A 1 30.32 -53.44 2.80
CA MET A 1 29.07 -52.93 3.34
C MET A 1 28.14 -52.61 2.17
N PRO A 2 26.91 -53.08 2.14
CA PRO A 2 25.98 -52.66 1.08
C PRO A 2 25.82 -51.15 1.14
N PRO A 3 25.71 -50.44 -0.01
CA PRO A 3 25.53 -49.00 -0.01
C PRO A 3 24.25 -48.69 0.76
N ARG A 4 24.35 -47.80 1.78
CA ARG A 4 23.18 -47.33 2.52
C ARG A 4 22.20 -46.71 1.50
N GLN A 5 20.97 -47.24 1.45
CA GLN A 5 19.94 -46.65 0.63
C GLN A 5 19.77 -45.18 1.04
N PRO A 6 19.69 -44.26 0.06
CA PRO A 6 19.48 -42.85 0.36
C PRO A 6 18.15 -42.68 1.10
N ARG A 7 18.22 -42.06 2.29
CA ARG A 7 17.05 -41.81 3.12
C ARG A 7 16.33 -40.59 2.58
N LEU A 8 15.01 -40.69 2.46
CA LEU A 8 14.16 -39.54 2.13
C LEU A 8 14.25 -38.47 3.24
N GLN A 9 14.59 -37.24 2.87
CA GLN A 9 14.67 -36.10 3.76
C GLN A 9 13.55 -35.13 3.44
N GLN A 10 13.21 -34.28 4.40
CA GLN A 10 12.18 -33.23 4.24
C GLN A 10 12.73 -31.87 4.66
N LEU A 11 12.35 -30.83 3.90
CA LEU A 11 12.49 -29.43 4.24
C LEU A 11 11.09 -28.82 4.31
N VAL A 12 10.82 -28.08 5.37
CA VAL A 12 9.52 -27.41 5.58
C VAL A 12 9.71 -25.91 5.54
N GLN A 13 8.97 -25.25 4.65
CA GLN A 13 8.79 -23.80 4.64
C GLN A 13 7.43 -23.51 5.26
N ALA A 14 7.40 -22.91 6.43
CA ALA A 14 6.15 -22.59 7.16
C ALA A 14 6.01 -21.09 7.37
N CYS A 15 4.77 -20.63 7.53
CA CYS A 15 4.45 -19.26 7.92
C CYS A 15 5.09 -18.88 9.28
N PRO A 16 5.40 -17.60 9.48
CA PRO A 16 5.27 -16.52 8.52
C PRO A 16 6.34 -16.57 7.42
N PHE A 17 5.91 -16.37 6.17
CA PHE A 17 6.84 -16.26 5.04
C PHE A 17 7.57 -14.91 5.06
N GLY A 18 8.81 -14.89 4.56
CA GLY A 18 9.69 -13.72 4.67
C GLY A 18 9.51 -12.65 3.57
N GLY A 19 8.58 -12.88 2.62
CA GLY A 19 8.33 -11.94 1.55
C GLY A 19 9.30 -12.03 0.37
N VAL A 20 9.34 -10.97 -0.44
CA VAL A 20 10.26 -10.84 -1.58
C VAL A 20 11.64 -10.45 -1.09
N ASN A 21 12.68 -11.19 -1.55
CA ASN A 21 14.07 -10.89 -1.27
C ASN A 21 14.87 -10.81 -2.58
N LEU A 22 15.26 -9.57 -2.95
CA LEU A 22 16.03 -9.25 -4.14
C LEU A 22 17.40 -8.61 -3.81
N GLU A 23 17.78 -8.56 -2.53
CA GLU A 23 19.08 -8.05 -2.09
C GLU A 23 20.18 -9.11 -2.22
N LEU A 24 19.84 -10.36 -2.03
CA LEU A 24 20.78 -11.48 -2.06
C LEU A 24 20.61 -12.32 -3.32
N SER A 25 21.64 -13.09 -3.66
CA SER A 25 21.54 -14.07 -4.74
C SER A 25 20.48 -15.13 -4.41
N PRO A 26 19.76 -15.71 -5.41
CA PRO A 26 18.66 -16.64 -5.20
C PRO A 26 18.94 -17.83 -4.28
N TRP A 27 20.18 -18.28 -4.22
CA TRP A 27 20.60 -19.40 -3.36
C TRP A 27 21.00 -18.97 -1.93
N ARG A 28 21.14 -17.64 -1.68
CA ARG A 28 21.52 -17.07 -0.37
C ARG A 28 20.36 -16.54 0.44
N ILE A 29 19.20 -16.36 -0.18
CA ILE A 29 18.00 -15.89 0.54
C ILE A 29 17.58 -16.92 1.59
N GLU A 30 16.81 -16.52 2.58
CA GLU A 30 16.29 -17.44 3.59
C GLU A 30 15.31 -18.46 2.96
N ASP A 31 15.15 -19.62 3.58
CA ASP A 31 14.28 -20.70 3.05
C ASP A 31 12.82 -20.25 2.89
N LYS A 32 12.37 -19.31 3.70
CA LYS A 32 11.01 -18.74 3.68
C LYS A 32 10.86 -17.52 2.78
N ASP A 33 11.94 -17.06 2.13
CA ASP A 33 11.92 -15.94 1.20
C ASP A 33 11.71 -16.41 -0.24
N PHE A 34 11.20 -15.48 -1.07
CA PHE A 34 10.96 -15.71 -2.48
C PHE A 34 11.61 -14.61 -3.32
N GLN A 35 11.93 -14.93 -4.56
CA GLN A 35 12.41 -13.92 -5.52
C GLN A 35 11.26 -13.06 -6.05
N ASN A 36 10.04 -13.59 -6.04
CA ASN A 36 8.84 -12.85 -6.38
C ASN A 36 7.62 -13.42 -5.65
N ILE A 37 6.78 -12.52 -5.14
CA ILE A 37 5.44 -12.82 -4.62
C ILE A 37 4.52 -11.75 -5.20
N ALA A 38 3.58 -12.16 -6.03
CA ALA A 38 2.66 -11.26 -6.71
C ALA A 38 1.20 -11.60 -6.40
N ASN A 39 0.42 -10.59 -6.03
CA ASN A 39 -0.99 -10.68 -5.68
C ASN A 39 -1.26 -11.57 -4.45
N PHE A 40 -0.35 -11.52 -3.47
CA PHE A 40 -0.49 -12.12 -2.16
C PHE A 40 -0.26 -11.10 -1.04
N PHE A 41 -0.86 -11.39 0.11
CA PHE A 41 -0.52 -10.78 1.40
C PHE A 41 0.16 -11.82 2.29
N CYS A 42 1.30 -11.44 2.88
CA CYS A 42 1.93 -12.23 3.93
C CYS A 42 1.24 -11.92 5.26
N THR A 43 0.75 -12.94 5.95
CA THR A 43 0.24 -12.82 7.30
C THR A 43 1.04 -13.74 8.24
N GLU A 44 0.85 -13.61 9.54
CA GLU A 44 1.49 -14.50 10.50
C GLU A 44 1.05 -15.97 10.34
N LYS A 45 -0.15 -16.18 9.81
CA LYS A 45 -0.79 -17.51 9.72
C LYS A 45 -0.73 -18.14 8.34
N ASP A 46 -0.73 -17.33 7.30
CA ASP A 46 -0.78 -17.81 5.91
C ASP A 46 -0.23 -16.77 4.92
N LEU A 47 0.07 -17.23 3.73
CA LEU A 47 0.28 -16.43 2.54
C LEU A 47 -1.00 -16.48 1.72
N ARG A 48 -1.80 -15.40 1.78
CA ARG A 48 -3.14 -15.35 1.20
C ARG A 48 -3.17 -14.53 -0.06
N THR A 49 -3.86 -15.03 -1.07
CA THR A 49 -4.12 -14.29 -2.30
C THR A 49 -4.88 -13.00 -2.04
N ARG A 50 -4.52 -11.93 -2.77
CA ARG A 50 -5.19 -10.64 -2.71
C ARG A 50 -6.60 -10.76 -3.33
N PRO A 51 -7.66 -10.29 -2.65
CA PRO A 51 -9.00 -10.24 -3.23
C PRO A 51 -9.05 -9.27 -4.41
N GLU A 52 -9.98 -9.50 -5.33
CA GLU A 52 -10.27 -8.57 -6.41
C GLU A 52 -10.97 -7.33 -5.85
N PRO A 53 -10.54 -6.11 -6.23
CA PRO A 53 -11.28 -4.91 -5.88
C PRO A 53 -12.64 -4.84 -6.58
N PHE A 54 -13.62 -4.29 -5.90
CA PHE A 54 -14.85 -3.88 -6.55
C PHE A 54 -14.61 -2.56 -7.30
N PHE A 55 -14.71 -2.60 -8.62
CA PHE A 55 -14.43 -1.44 -9.47
C PHE A 55 -15.67 -0.63 -9.79
N THR A 56 -15.63 0.68 -9.55
CA THR A 56 -16.66 1.64 -9.95
C THR A 56 -16.06 2.67 -10.91
N ALA A 57 -16.67 2.85 -12.05
CA ALA A 57 -16.30 3.92 -12.97
C ALA A 57 -16.86 5.26 -12.46
N VAL A 58 -15.99 6.26 -12.30
CA VAL A 58 -16.34 7.59 -11.77
C VAL A 58 -16.06 8.68 -12.78
N SER A 59 -14.93 8.62 -13.46
CA SER A 59 -14.45 9.67 -14.37
C SER A 59 -13.88 9.07 -15.65
N ALA A 60 -13.71 9.89 -16.68
CA ALA A 60 -12.91 9.56 -17.85
C ALA A 60 -11.41 9.89 -17.66
N ASN A 61 -11.06 10.63 -16.61
CA ASN A 61 -9.69 11.04 -16.29
C ASN A 61 -9.16 10.26 -15.09
N ALA A 62 -7.83 10.18 -14.97
CA ALA A 62 -7.16 9.57 -13.83
C ALA A 62 -7.62 10.15 -12.49
N ILE A 63 -7.75 9.31 -11.47
CA ILE A 63 -8.06 9.73 -10.10
C ILE A 63 -6.75 10.10 -9.42
N ASN A 64 -6.45 11.40 -9.34
CA ASN A 64 -5.19 11.93 -8.84
C ASN A 64 -5.18 12.21 -7.33
N GLY A 65 -6.32 12.16 -6.68
CA GLY A 65 -6.44 12.37 -5.24
C GLY A 65 -7.67 11.72 -4.66
N GLN A 66 -7.53 11.27 -3.43
CA GLN A 66 -8.59 10.75 -2.59
C GLN A 66 -8.51 11.46 -1.25
N ILE A 67 -9.56 12.17 -0.91
CA ILE A 67 -9.62 13.01 0.29
C ILE A 67 -10.84 12.59 1.10
N ASP A 68 -10.66 12.40 2.38
CA ASP A 68 -11.75 12.21 3.32
C ASP A 68 -11.78 13.33 4.35
N GLY A 69 -12.93 13.60 4.90
CA GLY A 69 -13.14 14.61 5.91
C GLY A 69 -14.52 14.53 6.53
N TYR A 70 -14.73 15.34 7.55
CA TYR A 70 -15.99 15.38 8.30
C TYR A 70 -16.66 16.72 8.05
N ASP A 71 -17.98 16.70 7.88
CA ASP A 71 -18.80 17.88 7.85
C ASP A 71 -19.05 18.44 9.26
N ILE A 72 -19.85 19.51 9.37
CA ILE A 72 -20.15 20.16 10.63
C ILE A 72 -20.96 19.26 11.60
N ASP A 73 -21.69 18.30 11.07
CA ASP A 73 -22.48 17.35 11.83
C ASP A 73 -21.65 16.10 12.24
N GLY A 74 -20.37 16.05 11.87
CA GLY A 74 -19.46 14.94 12.13
C GLY A 74 -19.68 13.73 11.20
N ILE A 75 -20.42 13.93 10.10
CA ILE A 75 -20.59 12.89 9.07
C ILE A 75 -19.34 12.88 8.19
N ARG A 76 -18.80 11.69 7.97
CA ARG A 76 -17.64 11.52 7.10
C ARG A 76 -18.04 11.52 5.64
N HIS A 77 -17.36 12.33 4.87
CA HIS A 77 -17.49 12.43 3.43
C HIS A 77 -16.23 12.03 2.72
N PHE A 78 -16.38 11.64 1.46
CA PHE A 78 -15.27 11.19 0.64
C PHE A 78 -15.29 11.89 -0.71
N LEU A 79 -14.13 12.39 -1.15
CA LEU A 79 -13.95 13.16 -2.38
C LEU A 79 -12.85 12.53 -3.23
N LEU A 80 -13.13 12.37 -4.52
CA LEU A 80 -12.16 12.03 -5.54
C LEU A 80 -11.85 13.26 -6.39
N ALA A 81 -10.58 13.50 -6.64
CA ALA A 81 -10.12 14.59 -7.48
C ALA A 81 -9.36 14.05 -8.70
N THR A 82 -9.72 14.60 -9.87
CA THR A 82 -9.01 14.40 -11.13
C THR A 82 -8.32 15.71 -11.53
N LYS A 83 -7.65 15.75 -12.67
CA LYS A 83 -6.99 16.99 -13.15
C LYS A 83 -7.96 18.17 -13.35
N THR A 84 -9.23 17.93 -13.67
CA THR A 84 -10.17 19.00 -14.04
C THR A 84 -11.46 19.00 -13.23
N LYS A 85 -11.78 17.92 -12.51
CA LYS A 85 -13.05 17.73 -11.83
C LYS A 85 -12.87 17.07 -10.47
N ALA A 86 -13.85 17.28 -9.59
CA ALA A 86 -13.96 16.58 -8.33
C ALA A 86 -15.31 15.86 -8.25
N TYR A 87 -15.35 14.75 -7.51
CA TYR A 87 -16.53 13.92 -7.32
C TYR A 87 -16.69 13.63 -5.82
N GLY A 88 -17.87 13.95 -5.30
CA GLY A 88 -18.24 13.61 -3.92
C GLY A 88 -19.04 12.31 -3.87
N TYR A 89 -18.83 11.50 -2.85
CA TYR A 89 -19.69 10.35 -2.56
C TYR A 89 -20.90 10.83 -1.76
N ILE A 90 -22.05 10.94 -2.42
CA ILE A 90 -23.28 11.53 -1.87
C ILE A 90 -24.39 10.50 -1.92
N GLY A 91 -24.96 10.19 -0.76
CA GLY A 91 -25.91 9.10 -0.63
C GLY A 91 -25.25 7.74 -0.89
N THR A 92 -25.44 7.16 -2.06
CA THR A 92 -24.88 5.86 -2.46
C THR A 92 -24.12 5.93 -3.79
N ASN A 93 -23.88 7.13 -4.33
CA ASN A 93 -23.30 7.30 -5.65
C ASN A 93 -22.23 8.40 -5.68
N TRP A 94 -21.30 8.27 -6.61
CA TRP A 94 -20.36 9.32 -6.97
C TRP A 94 -21.07 10.39 -7.79
N GLN A 95 -20.99 11.64 -7.36
CA GLN A 95 -21.58 12.78 -8.05
C GLN A 95 -20.49 13.78 -8.41
N GLU A 96 -20.50 14.27 -9.64
CA GLU A 96 -19.63 15.35 -10.07
C GLU A 96 -20.02 16.65 -9.35
N LEU A 97 -19.03 17.28 -8.76
CA LEU A 97 -19.18 18.58 -8.10
C LEU A 97 -18.89 19.71 -9.10
N THR A 98 -19.71 20.75 -9.07
CA THR A 98 -19.48 21.94 -9.87
C THR A 98 -18.31 22.74 -9.32
N GLY A 99 -17.36 23.10 -10.16
CA GLY A 99 -16.16 23.86 -9.80
C GLY A 99 -15.07 23.71 -10.87
N THR A 100 -13.99 24.45 -10.72
CA THR A 100 -12.90 24.47 -11.70
C THR A 100 -11.59 24.02 -11.05
N LEU A 101 -10.93 23.04 -11.68
CA LEU A 101 -9.57 22.61 -11.42
C LEU A 101 -8.75 22.77 -12.70
N THR A 102 -7.50 23.21 -12.56
CA THR A 102 -6.57 23.45 -13.69
C THR A 102 -5.32 22.60 -13.60
N ALA A 103 -5.36 21.52 -12.81
CA ALA A 103 -4.27 20.59 -12.62
C ALA A 103 -3.98 19.74 -13.89
N THR A 104 -2.89 19.02 -13.85
CA THR A 104 -2.49 18.02 -14.84
C THR A 104 -2.46 16.63 -14.22
N ASP A 105 -2.16 15.59 -15.01
CA ASP A 105 -1.98 14.24 -14.48
C ASP A 105 -0.72 14.09 -13.61
N LEU A 106 0.12 15.12 -13.53
CA LEU A 106 1.29 15.19 -12.66
C LEU A 106 1.02 15.83 -11.30
N ASN A 107 -0.15 16.44 -11.11
CA ASN A 107 -0.52 17.11 -9.89
C ASN A 107 -1.39 16.19 -9.04
N LEU A 108 -0.81 15.67 -7.98
CA LEU A 108 -1.51 14.87 -6.99
C LEU A 108 -2.10 15.80 -5.90
N TYR A 109 -3.05 15.28 -5.15
CA TYR A 109 -3.78 16.06 -4.17
C TYR A 109 -3.41 15.67 -2.74
N THR A 110 -3.38 16.66 -1.86
CA THR A 110 -3.41 16.48 -0.42
C THR A 110 -4.70 17.08 0.14
N GLY A 111 -5.20 16.54 1.23
CA GLY A 111 -6.45 17.00 1.84
C GLY A 111 -6.42 16.95 3.35
N THR A 112 -7.31 17.73 3.95
CA THR A 112 -7.55 17.77 5.39
C THR A 112 -8.97 18.25 5.67
N SER A 113 -9.45 18.12 6.89
CA SER A 113 -10.71 18.74 7.31
C SER A 113 -10.56 19.51 8.61
N LEU A 114 -11.30 20.60 8.71
CA LEU A 114 -11.37 21.42 9.92
C LEU A 114 -12.75 22.11 10.00
N GLN A 115 -13.42 22.00 11.15
CA GLN A 115 -14.71 22.65 11.41
C GLN A 115 -15.78 22.41 10.34
N GLY A 116 -15.91 21.16 9.88
CA GLY A 116 -16.89 20.81 8.87
C GLY A 116 -16.53 21.18 7.44
N MET A 117 -15.34 21.72 7.22
CA MET A 117 -14.84 22.06 5.88
C MET A 117 -13.85 20.98 5.43
N ILE A 118 -14.08 20.41 4.28
CA ILE A 118 -13.19 19.47 3.60
C ILE A 118 -12.33 20.27 2.62
N LEU A 119 -11.03 20.29 2.87
CA LEU A 119 -10.08 21.12 2.14
C LEU A 119 -9.16 20.25 1.30
N PHE A 120 -8.83 20.71 0.09
CA PHE A 120 -7.90 20.01 -0.79
C PHE A 120 -7.04 20.96 -1.63
N ALA A 121 -5.83 20.53 -1.93
CA ALA A 121 -4.82 21.30 -2.63
C ALA A 121 -4.01 20.40 -3.58
N ASN A 122 -3.51 20.98 -4.69
CA ASN A 122 -2.78 20.27 -5.75
C ASN A 122 -1.50 20.99 -6.21
N GLY A 123 -1.14 22.10 -5.58
CA GLY A 123 0.04 22.91 -5.95
C GLY A 123 -0.13 23.83 -7.15
N VAL A 124 -1.30 23.87 -7.80
CA VAL A 124 -1.59 24.70 -8.98
C VAL A 124 -2.78 25.61 -8.75
N ASP A 125 -3.86 25.07 -8.20
CA ASP A 125 -5.06 25.82 -7.85
C ASP A 125 -4.94 26.36 -6.43
N LYS A 126 -5.72 27.42 -6.11
CA LYS A 126 -5.93 27.81 -4.70
C LYS A 126 -6.50 26.64 -3.91
N ILE A 127 -6.27 26.64 -2.62
CA ILE A 127 -6.88 25.64 -1.73
C ILE A 127 -8.39 25.68 -1.92
N LYS A 128 -8.97 24.52 -2.17
CA LYS A 128 -10.40 24.33 -2.41
C LYS A 128 -11.11 23.90 -1.14
N LEU A 129 -12.38 24.26 -1.06
CA LEU A 129 -13.32 23.94 0.01
C LEU A 129 -14.51 23.16 -0.56
N TRP A 130 -14.87 22.07 0.12
CA TRP A 130 -16.13 21.36 -0.05
C TRP A 130 -16.79 21.17 1.32
N ASP A 131 -18.10 21.35 1.40
CA ASP A 131 -18.89 21.24 2.65
C ASP A 131 -19.48 19.84 2.89
N GLY A 132 -19.19 18.87 2.02
CA GLY A 132 -19.74 17.52 2.10
C GLY A 132 -21.09 17.34 1.42
N LEU A 133 -21.71 18.42 0.92
CA LEU A 133 -23.04 18.39 0.31
C LEU A 133 -22.97 18.26 -1.21
N ALA A 134 -24.10 17.92 -1.80
CA ALA A 134 -24.27 17.93 -3.26
C ALA A 134 -24.17 19.37 -3.79
N GLY A 135 -23.50 19.54 -4.93
CA GLY A 135 -23.45 20.81 -5.63
C GLY A 135 -22.07 21.22 -6.06
N ALA A 136 -21.34 21.97 -5.26
CA ALA A 136 -20.13 22.63 -5.72
C ALA A 136 -18.99 22.57 -4.69
N PHE A 137 -17.76 22.69 -5.19
CA PHE A 137 -16.62 23.12 -4.41
C PHE A 137 -16.17 24.51 -4.86
N THR A 138 -15.55 25.26 -3.97
CA THR A 138 -15.15 26.65 -4.22
C THR A 138 -13.70 26.88 -3.77
N ASP A 139 -13.14 28.04 -4.12
CA ASP A 139 -11.91 28.49 -3.46
C ASP A 139 -12.17 28.73 -1.97
N LEU A 140 -11.27 28.29 -1.10
CA LEU A 140 -11.41 28.45 0.35
C LEU A 140 -11.56 29.93 0.72
N ASN A 141 -10.70 30.77 0.18
CA ASN A 141 -10.72 32.22 0.37
C ASN A 141 -9.87 32.93 -0.70
N VAL A 142 -10.15 34.20 -0.96
CA VAL A 142 -9.37 35.03 -1.91
C VAL A 142 -7.89 35.15 -1.47
N ASN A 143 -7.62 35.16 -0.16
CA ASN A 143 -6.28 35.28 0.42
C ASN A 143 -5.62 33.93 0.70
N ALA A 144 -6.30 32.81 0.45
CA ALA A 144 -5.70 31.50 0.57
C ALA A 144 -4.57 31.32 -0.46
N PRO A 145 -3.41 30.77 -0.08
CA PRO A 145 -2.33 30.52 -1.00
C PRO A 145 -2.69 29.35 -1.97
N ILE A 146 -1.96 29.26 -3.05
CA ILE A 146 -1.78 27.99 -3.74
C ILE A 146 -0.82 27.17 -2.89
N ALA A 147 -1.12 25.90 -2.63
CA ALA A 147 -0.29 25.05 -1.80
C ALA A 147 -0.15 23.63 -2.40
N LYS A 148 1.02 23.04 -2.25
CA LYS A 148 1.26 21.64 -2.64
C LYS A 148 0.80 20.68 -1.53
N PHE A 149 0.99 21.06 -0.27
CA PHE A 149 0.64 20.26 0.90
C PHE A 149 -0.25 21.05 1.85
N ILE A 150 -1.26 20.40 2.39
CA ILE A 150 -2.08 20.96 3.47
C ILE A 150 -2.30 19.93 4.57
N THR A 151 -2.40 20.40 5.79
CA THR A 151 -2.78 19.61 6.96
C THR A 151 -3.44 20.49 8.00
N THR A 152 -4.08 19.89 8.99
CA THR A 152 -4.63 20.57 10.16
C THR A 152 -3.71 20.36 11.35
N PHE A 153 -3.29 21.46 11.97
CA PHE A 153 -2.49 21.40 13.20
C PHE A 153 -2.89 22.52 14.17
N GLY A 154 -3.22 22.16 15.38
CA GLY A 154 -3.53 23.13 16.44
C GLY A 154 -4.72 24.03 16.11
N ASN A 155 -5.83 23.48 15.62
CA ASN A 155 -7.03 24.17 15.17
C ASN A 155 -6.78 25.18 14.01
N ARG A 156 -5.71 25.01 13.26
CA ARG A 156 -5.33 25.84 12.11
C ARG A 156 -5.17 24.98 10.88
N VAL A 157 -5.46 25.54 9.72
CA VAL A 157 -5.01 24.96 8.44
C VAL A 157 -3.58 25.41 8.22
N VAL A 158 -2.70 24.46 7.95
CA VAL A 158 -1.30 24.71 7.60
C VAL A 158 -1.08 24.29 6.15
N ALA A 159 -0.61 25.23 5.35
CA ALA A 159 -0.26 25.05 3.94
C ALA A 159 1.27 25.04 3.80
N GLY A 160 1.79 24.11 3.01
CA GLY A 160 3.24 23.99 2.76
C GLY A 160 3.57 23.99 1.28
N PHE A 161 4.76 24.48 0.94
CA PHE A 161 5.18 24.75 -0.44
C PHE A 161 4.14 25.63 -1.13
N THR A 162 4.15 26.91 -0.82
CA THR A 162 3.12 27.85 -1.28
C THR A 162 3.55 28.63 -2.51
N VAL A 163 2.56 29.09 -3.29
CA VAL A 163 2.74 30.09 -4.36
C VAL A 163 1.88 31.28 -4.01
N GLU A 164 2.49 32.45 -3.90
CA GLU A 164 1.84 33.69 -3.46
C GLU A 164 2.25 34.85 -4.38
N GLY A 165 1.28 35.57 -4.92
CA GLY A 165 1.55 36.63 -5.90
C GLY A 165 2.29 36.16 -7.15
N GLY A 166 2.13 34.89 -7.53
CA GLY A 166 2.83 34.27 -8.65
C GLY A 166 4.25 33.77 -8.36
N ASN A 167 4.77 33.97 -7.15
CA ASN A 167 6.11 33.54 -6.73
C ASN A 167 6.04 32.24 -5.91
N PRO A 168 6.83 31.22 -6.24
CA PRO A 168 6.92 30.00 -5.45
C PRO A 168 7.77 30.19 -4.20
N PHE A 169 7.30 29.67 -3.06
CA PHE A 169 8.00 29.62 -1.79
C PHE A 169 8.11 28.14 -1.35
N PRO A 170 9.08 27.39 -1.85
CA PRO A 170 9.15 25.95 -1.67
C PRO A 170 9.46 25.50 -0.25
N GLN A 171 9.97 26.40 0.60
CA GLN A 171 10.31 26.11 2.00
C GLN A 171 9.32 26.73 2.99
N ARG A 172 8.27 27.38 2.47
CA ARG A 172 7.31 28.12 3.29
C ARG A 172 6.23 27.20 3.81
N ILE A 173 5.92 27.36 5.10
CA ILE A 173 4.62 27.03 5.64
C ILE A 173 3.85 28.32 5.88
N ARG A 174 2.55 28.30 5.63
CA ARG A 174 1.60 29.36 5.94
C ARG A 174 0.44 28.78 6.73
N TYR A 175 -0.09 29.53 7.69
CA TYR A 175 -1.13 29.04 8.59
C TYR A 175 -2.21 30.07 8.84
N THR A 176 -3.43 29.61 9.09
CA THR A 176 -4.62 30.44 9.35
C THR A 176 -4.65 30.91 10.79
N VAL A 177 -5.56 31.84 11.09
CA VAL A 177 -5.94 32.19 12.46
C VAL A 177 -6.49 30.94 13.17
N ASP A 178 -6.25 30.84 14.48
CA ASP A 178 -6.75 29.75 15.31
C ASP A 178 -8.29 29.65 15.21
N SER A 179 -8.78 28.45 14.92
CA SER A 179 -10.22 28.17 14.78
C SER A 179 -10.94 28.93 13.65
N PHE A 180 -10.19 29.54 12.72
CA PHE A 180 -10.74 30.21 11.55
C PHE A 180 -10.05 29.75 10.27
N PRO A 181 -10.45 28.60 9.71
CA PRO A 181 -9.74 27.97 8.59
C PRO A 181 -9.75 28.80 7.29
N GLN A 182 -10.60 29.79 7.18
CA GLN A 182 -10.68 30.69 6.03
C GLN A 182 -9.87 32.00 6.21
N ASP A 183 -9.40 32.30 7.42
CA ASP A 183 -8.72 33.55 7.69
C ASP A 183 -7.17 33.40 7.62
N TRP A 184 -6.61 33.86 6.50
CA TRP A 184 -5.19 33.83 6.16
C TRP A 184 -4.45 35.16 6.42
N VAL A 185 -5.16 36.21 6.90
CA VAL A 185 -4.62 37.57 7.05
C VAL A 185 -4.89 38.22 8.42
N GLY A 186 -5.82 37.62 9.19
CA GLY A 186 -6.14 38.10 10.53
C GLY A 186 -4.99 37.95 11.55
N VAL A 187 -5.14 38.59 12.68
CA VAL A 187 -4.16 38.51 13.79
C VAL A 187 -4.00 37.04 14.22
N GLY A 188 -2.75 36.57 14.25
CA GLY A 188 -2.42 35.22 14.60
C GLY A 188 -2.32 34.26 13.37
N SER A 189 -2.70 34.69 12.14
CA SER A 189 -2.25 34.02 10.91
C SER A 189 -0.81 34.48 10.60
N GLY A 190 -0.15 33.70 9.74
CA GLY A 190 1.22 34.07 9.35
C GLY A 190 1.87 33.04 8.45
N PHE A 191 3.18 33.20 8.29
CA PHE A 191 4.00 32.25 7.56
C PHE A 191 5.38 32.13 8.19
N GLN A 192 6.08 31.05 7.89
CA GLN A 192 7.48 30.84 8.25
C GLN A 192 8.21 30.18 7.10
N ASP A 193 9.33 30.75 6.70
CA ASP A 193 10.27 30.14 5.78
C ASP A 193 11.30 29.31 6.56
N ILE A 194 11.39 28.02 6.24
CA ILE A 194 12.29 27.08 6.91
C ILE A 194 13.61 27.05 6.13
N ILE A 195 14.43 28.09 6.33
CA ILE A 195 15.58 28.43 5.51
C ILE A 195 16.87 27.65 5.79
N GLU A 196 16.85 26.68 6.70
CA GLU A 196 18.05 25.89 7.04
C GLU A 196 18.44 24.88 5.97
N GLY A 197 18.53 25.28 4.76
CA GLY A 197 18.85 24.47 3.57
C GLY A 197 18.20 25.07 2.35
N THR A 198 18.46 24.48 1.18
CA THR A 198 17.86 24.89 -0.10
C THR A 198 16.78 23.95 -0.58
N ASP A 199 16.55 22.85 0.16
CA ASP A 199 15.64 21.78 -0.24
C ASP A 199 14.18 22.22 -0.11
N PRO A 200 13.29 21.86 -1.06
CA PRO A 200 11.88 22.15 -0.94
C PRO A 200 11.22 21.29 0.12
N LEU A 201 10.12 21.77 0.68
CA LEU A 201 9.23 20.96 1.51
C LEU A 201 8.60 19.85 0.66
N THR A 202 8.64 18.61 1.15
CA THR A 202 8.14 17.42 0.45
C THR A 202 6.99 16.72 1.16
N GLY A 203 6.52 17.25 2.28
CA GLY A 203 5.34 16.70 2.95
C GLY A 203 5.09 17.32 4.33
N LEU A 204 3.86 17.19 4.76
CA LEU A 204 3.38 17.57 6.09
C LEU A 204 2.68 16.39 6.74
N ALA A 205 2.97 16.14 8.01
CA ALA A 205 2.28 15.16 8.84
C ALA A 205 2.13 15.71 10.27
N VAL A 206 1.20 15.18 11.05
CA VAL A 206 1.06 15.51 12.47
C VAL A 206 1.31 14.27 13.29
N LEU A 207 2.48 14.18 13.90
CA LEU A 207 2.91 13.03 14.69
C LEU A 207 3.08 13.45 16.16
N THR A 208 2.51 12.68 17.07
CA THR A 208 2.67 12.92 18.53
C THR A 208 2.37 14.38 18.91
N ASN A 209 1.30 14.96 18.33
CA ASN A 209 0.89 16.36 18.51
C ASN A 209 1.97 17.41 18.12
N ARG A 210 2.83 17.06 17.14
CA ARG A 210 3.83 17.94 16.53
C ARG A 210 3.59 18.02 15.03
N LEU A 211 3.68 19.19 14.45
CA LEU A 211 3.72 19.33 12.99
C LEU A 211 5.08 18.86 12.50
N THR A 212 5.08 17.83 11.68
CA THR A 212 6.28 17.25 11.08
C THR A 212 6.40 17.69 9.64
N MET A 213 7.44 18.45 9.35
CA MET A 213 7.74 18.97 8.01
C MET A 213 8.87 18.15 7.40
N MET A 214 8.56 17.49 6.27
CA MET A 214 9.49 16.63 5.56
C MET A 214 10.21 17.40 4.47
N PHE A 215 11.52 17.19 4.36
CA PHE A 215 12.39 17.64 3.28
C PHE A 215 13.17 16.46 2.72
N PRO A 216 13.85 16.55 1.58
CA PRO A 216 14.59 15.43 1.01
C PRO A 216 15.66 14.79 1.91
N GLU A 217 16.31 15.58 2.76
CA GLU A 217 17.42 15.12 3.61
C GLU A 217 17.30 15.52 5.09
N ARG A 218 16.16 16.06 5.50
CA ARG A 218 15.92 16.50 6.88
C ARG A 218 14.45 16.47 7.24
N ILE A 219 14.21 16.47 8.54
CA ILE A 219 12.88 16.59 9.15
C ILE A 219 12.93 17.75 10.15
N VAL A 220 11.93 18.62 10.11
CA VAL A 220 11.78 19.74 11.04
C VAL A 220 10.43 19.60 11.73
N PHE A 221 10.41 19.78 13.04
CA PHE A 221 9.19 19.82 13.84
C PHE A 221 8.77 21.26 14.12
N ALA A 222 7.47 21.46 14.20
CA ALA A 222 6.90 22.65 14.83
C ALA A 222 6.01 22.23 16.00
N ASP A 223 6.33 22.77 17.18
CA ASP A 223 5.55 22.59 18.40
C ASP A 223 4.65 23.81 18.61
N ARG A 224 3.45 23.58 19.14
CA ARG A 224 2.56 24.69 19.51
C ARG A 224 3.11 25.48 20.65
N THR A 225 3.00 26.80 20.54
CA THR A 225 3.19 27.73 21.65
C THR A 225 1.83 28.20 22.19
N PHE A 226 1.81 28.88 23.30
CA PHE A 226 0.63 29.59 23.83
C PHE A 226 0.56 31.05 23.36
N ASP A 227 1.51 31.50 22.54
CA ASP A 227 1.52 32.85 21.97
C ASP A 227 0.66 32.87 20.68
N ALA A 228 -0.38 33.68 20.65
CA ALA A 228 -1.25 33.83 19.51
C ALA A 228 -0.55 34.40 18.26
N LEU A 229 0.48 35.21 18.45
CA LEU A 229 1.25 35.86 17.38
C LEU A 229 2.36 34.96 16.82
N ASN A 230 2.93 34.11 17.68
CA ASN A 230 3.98 33.15 17.32
C ASN A 230 3.54 31.73 17.70
N PRO A 231 2.58 31.16 16.97
CA PRO A 231 1.91 29.93 17.39
C PRO A 231 2.79 28.69 17.34
N PHE A 232 3.98 28.76 16.73
CA PHE A 232 4.87 27.63 16.56
C PHE A 232 6.32 27.93 16.95
N THR A 233 6.95 26.94 17.57
CA THR A 233 8.40 26.88 17.78
C THR A 233 8.98 25.76 16.95
N TYR A 234 10.09 26.03 16.26
CA TYR A 234 10.65 25.09 15.27
C TYR A 234 11.88 24.39 15.85
N ILE A 235 11.94 23.05 15.66
CA ILE A 235 13.00 22.19 16.16
C ILE A 235 13.47 21.27 15.03
N ASN A 236 14.77 21.31 14.73
CA ASN A 236 15.34 20.37 13.77
C ASN A 236 15.49 18.97 14.37
N TYR A 237 15.03 17.97 13.64
CA TYR A 237 15.38 16.58 13.89
C TYR A 237 16.76 16.34 13.30
N SER A 238 17.79 16.32 14.15
CA SER A 238 19.21 16.47 13.77
C SER A 238 19.87 15.28 13.07
N LYS A 239 19.14 14.29 12.58
CA LYS A 239 19.75 13.17 11.83
C LYS A 239 19.81 13.51 10.35
N LYS A 240 20.96 14.06 9.91
CA LYS A 240 21.24 14.39 8.51
C LYS A 240 21.09 13.15 7.63
N GLY A 241 20.49 13.32 6.46
CA GLY A 241 20.32 12.28 5.44
C GLY A 241 19.02 11.46 5.57
N VAL A 242 18.18 11.73 6.59
CA VAL A 242 16.84 11.12 6.69
C VAL A 242 15.81 12.16 6.31
N GLY A 243 15.07 11.89 5.25
CA GLY A 243 14.02 12.76 4.74
C GLY A 243 13.25 12.09 3.62
N ASN A 244 12.22 12.76 3.13
CA ASN A 244 11.31 12.24 2.11
C ASN A 244 11.67 12.79 0.74
N ILE A 245 12.12 11.96 -0.20
CA ILE A 245 12.41 12.38 -1.58
C ILE A 245 11.21 12.29 -2.51
N CYS A 246 10.21 11.50 -2.16
CA CYS A 246 9.00 11.29 -2.95
C CYS A 246 7.81 11.91 -2.22
N PRO A 247 7.38 13.13 -2.57
CA PRO A 247 6.46 13.94 -1.78
C PRO A 247 5.20 13.22 -1.32
N TYR A 248 4.57 12.50 -2.21
CA TYR A 248 3.30 11.84 -1.93
C TYR A 248 3.45 10.40 -1.41
N SER A 249 4.69 9.91 -1.24
CA SER A 249 4.94 8.63 -0.57
C SER A 249 4.71 8.69 0.94
N LEU A 250 4.64 9.90 1.51
CA LEU A 250 4.38 10.12 2.92
C LEU A 250 2.95 9.68 3.27
N ALA A 251 2.87 8.63 4.05
CA ALA A 251 1.62 8.07 4.55
C ALA A 251 1.64 8.02 6.07
N GLN A 252 0.60 8.53 6.71
CA GLN A 252 0.47 8.59 8.16
C GLN A 252 -0.61 7.63 8.67
N TRP A 253 -0.32 7.00 9.81
CA TRP A 253 -1.26 6.21 10.59
C TRP A 253 -1.05 6.47 12.09
N GLY A 254 -2.00 7.16 12.73
CA GLY A 254 -1.81 7.58 14.12
C GLY A 254 -0.52 8.38 14.32
N ASN A 255 0.36 7.87 15.15
CA ASN A 255 1.63 8.51 15.50
C ASN A 255 2.83 7.98 14.67
N ILE A 256 2.60 7.22 13.64
CA ILE A 256 3.66 6.74 12.75
C ILE A 256 3.43 7.23 11.32
N CYS A 257 4.51 7.38 10.58
CA CYS A 257 4.43 7.57 9.13
C CYS A 257 5.48 6.75 8.40
N CYS A 258 5.18 6.41 7.15
CA CYS A 258 6.12 5.81 6.22
C CYS A 258 6.40 6.78 5.08
N PHE A 259 7.62 6.76 4.56
CA PHE A 259 8.02 7.57 3.42
C PHE A 259 9.23 6.97 2.71
N VAL A 260 9.46 7.41 1.48
CA VAL A 260 10.63 7.03 0.68
C VAL A 260 11.74 8.05 0.88
N GLY A 261 12.85 7.59 1.45
CA GLY A 261 14.08 8.36 1.54
C GLY A 261 15.04 8.08 0.39
N ARG A 262 16.19 8.74 0.41
CA ARG A 262 17.22 8.63 -0.65
C ARG A 262 17.81 7.21 -0.75
N ASP A 263 18.01 6.56 0.37
CA ASP A 263 18.73 5.29 0.48
C ASP A 263 17.88 4.11 0.96
N ASP A 264 16.67 4.39 1.47
CA ASP A 264 15.77 3.35 1.98
C ASP A 264 14.32 3.85 2.07
N ILE A 265 13.41 2.94 2.37
CA ILE A 265 12.05 3.27 2.81
C ILE A 265 12.08 3.32 4.34
N TYR A 266 11.47 4.32 4.92
CA TYR A 266 11.51 4.59 6.34
C TYR A 266 10.15 4.49 7.01
N LEU A 267 10.13 3.92 8.20
CA LEU A 267 9.10 4.06 9.22
C LEU A 267 9.60 5.06 10.27
N PHE A 268 8.79 6.03 10.64
CA PHE A 268 9.13 7.12 11.55
C PHE A 268 8.01 7.39 12.55
N ASP A 269 8.36 7.55 13.84
CA ASP A 269 7.42 7.73 14.95
C ASP A 269 7.60 9.09 15.68
N ALA A 270 8.21 10.08 15.03
CA ALA A 270 8.62 11.37 15.58
C ALA A 270 9.78 11.33 16.58
N GLN A 271 10.28 10.18 16.95
CA GLN A 271 11.44 10.00 17.84
C GLN A 271 12.55 9.21 17.16
N THR A 272 12.17 8.12 16.52
CA THR A 272 13.09 7.20 15.88
C THR A 272 12.67 6.93 14.43
N HIS A 273 13.64 6.58 13.61
CA HIS A 273 13.39 6.10 12.26
C HIS A 273 13.94 4.68 12.11
N GLN A 274 13.19 3.84 11.43
CA GLN A 274 13.56 2.48 11.10
C GLN A 274 13.56 2.31 9.58
N ARG A 275 14.59 1.65 9.05
CA ARG A 275 14.63 1.22 7.66
C ARG A 275 13.76 -0.01 7.48
N ILE A 276 12.81 0.05 6.57
CA ILE A 276 11.88 -1.03 6.29
C ILE A 276 11.99 -1.60 4.87
N GLY A 277 12.82 -1.00 4.00
CA GLY A 277 13.04 -1.49 2.62
C GLY A 277 13.68 -2.88 2.59
N ASN A 278 14.57 -3.16 3.56
CA ASN A 278 15.15 -4.48 3.82
C ASN A 278 15.49 -5.27 2.53
N LYS A 279 14.83 -6.40 2.36
CA LYS A 279 15.05 -7.38 1.30
C LYS A 279 14.61 -6.93 -0.10
N ALA A 280 13.74 -5.92 -0.21
CA ALA A 280 13.20 -5.39 -1.48
C ALA A 280 13.75 -4.00 -1.85
N ARG A 281 14.54 -3.36 -0.97
CA ARG A 281 15.01 -1.98 -1.08
C ARG A 281 15.55 -1.62 -2.45
N LYS A 282 16.54 -2.36 -2.98
CA LYS A 282 17.18 -2.04 -4.26
C LYS A 282 16.20 -2.05 -5.42
N ALA A 283 15.31 -3.04 -5.44
CA ALA A 283 14.32 -3.15 -6.50
C ALA A 283 13.35 -1.98 -6.46
N ILE A 284 12.83 -1.64 -5.28
CA ILE A 284 11.90 -0.52 -5.08
C ILE A 284 12.57 0.81 -5.47
N LEU A 285 13.76 1.09 -4.94
CA LEU A 285 14.46 2.34 -5.23
C LEU A 285 14.86 2.43 -6.71
N ASN A 286 15.29 1.35 -7.34
CA ASN A 286 15.62 1.33 -8.75
C ASN A 286 14.40 1.69 -9.62
N ASP A 287 13.23 1.12 -9.32
CA ASP A 287 11.98 1.46 -9.99
C ASP A 287 11.59 2.94 -9.78
N ILE A 288 11.81 3.48 -8.57
CA ILE A 288 11.53 4.89 -8.23
C ILE A 288 12.47 5.82 -9.00
N TYR A 289 13.78 5.54 -9.02
CA TYR A 289 14.78 6.40 -9.69
C TYR A 289 14.64 6.44 -11.21
N GLN A 290 13.91 5.51 -11.80
CA GLN A 290 13.58 5.54 -13.23
C GLN A 290 12.32 6.35 -13.55
N GLY A 291 11.59 6.81 -12.54
CA GLY A 291 10.32 7.50 -12.66
C GLY A 291 10.30 8.94 -12.16
N ASN A 292 9.12 9.53 -12.13
CA ASN A 292 8.89 10.84 -11.54
C ASN A 292 8.59 10.68 -10.04
N PHE A 293 9.41 11.25 -9.18
CA PHE A 293 9.28 11.20 -7.72
C PHE A 293 7.94 11.79 -7.21
N ASP A 294 7.42 12.81 -7.91
CA ASP A 294 6.13 13.42 -7.56
C ASP A 294 4.92 12.51 -7.84
N LEU A 295 5.10 11.39 -8.54
CA LEU A 295 4.04 10.41 -8.82
C LEU A 295 4.15 9.14 -7.97
N VAL A 296 5.09 9.09 -7.03
CA VAL A 296 5.18 7.99 -6.08
C VAL A 296 4.22 8.27 -4.93
N MET A 297 3.25 7.40 -4.72
CA MET A 297 2.24 7.57 -3.66
C MET A 297 2.34 6.50 -2.59
N GLY A 298 2.10 6.92 -1.36
CA GLY A 298 2.02 6.05 -0.20
C GLY A 298 0.64 6.07 0.47
N GLY A 299 0.22 4.93 1.00
CA GLY A 299 -0.94 4.84 1.87
C GLY A 299 -0.74 3.76 2.92
N ILE A 300 -1.24 3.98 4.12
CA ILE A 300 -1.24 2.97 5.18
C ILE A 300 -2.69 2.59 5.44
N THR A 301 -2.94 1.30 5.48
CA THR A 301 -4.27 0.76 5.77
C THR A 301 -4.19 -0.24 6.90
N ASP A 302 -5.18 -0.20 7.78
CA ASP A 302 -5.41 -1.27 8.73
C ASP A 302 -6.19 -2.40 8.08
N SER A 303 -6.18 -3.51 8.75
CA SER A 303 -6.97 -4.62 8.32
C SER A 303 -8.41 -4.43 8.74
N THR A 304 -9.25 -4.29 7.77
CA THR A 304 -10.68 -4.41 7.96
C THR A 304 -11.12 -5.86 7.81
N ALA A 305 -12.22 -6.23 8.41
CA ALA A 305 -12.84 -7.55 8.33
C ALA A 305 -11.97 -8.72 8.87
N GLY A 306 -11.51 -8.61 10.14
CA GLY A 306 -10.91 -9.75 10.86
C GLY A 306 -9.47 -10.07 10.46
N ARG A 307 -8.74 -9.12 9.93
CA ARG A 307 -7.31 -9.22 9.66
C ARG A 307 -6.55 -8.25 10.56
N ASP A 308 -5.67 -8.77 11.38
CA ASP A 308 -4.93 -8.03 12.42
C ASP A 308 -3.60 -7.51 11.90
N PHE A 309 -3.54 -6.84 10.72
CA PHE A 309 -2.26 -6.34 10.22
C PHE A 309 -2.37 -5.01 9.51
N LEU A 310 -1.44 -4.14 9.84
CA LEU A 310 -1.23 -2.85 9.21
C LEU A 310 -0.37 -3.05 7.95
N THR A 311 -0.73 -2.41 6.84
CA THR A 311 0.00 -2.53 5.57
C THR A 311 0.30 -1.16 4.98
N TYR A 312 1.56 -0.92 4.60
CA TYR A 312 1.97 0.23 3.81
C TYR A 312 1.94 -0.13 2.32
N TRP A 313 1.21 0.65 1.55
CA TRP A 313 1.09 0.55 0.10
C TRP A 313 1.93 1.61 -0.56
N LEU A 314 2.80 1.24 -1.47
CA LEU A 314 3.66 2.12 -2.24
C LEU A 314 3.37 1.93 -3.72
N ILE A 315 2.76 2.95 -4.34
CA ILE A 315 2.38 2.96 -5.75
C ILE A 315 3.46 3.69 -6.52
N LEU A 316 3.99 3.07 -7.56
CA LEU A 316 5.08 3.60 -8.37
C LEU A 316 4.60 4.12 -9.72
N PRO A 317 5.33 5.08 -10.33
CA PRO A 317 4.94 5.68 -11.60
C PRO A 317 4.81 4.70 -12.77
N ASN A 318 5.51 3.58 -12.73
CA ASN A 318 5.43 2.50 -13.72
C ASN A 318 4.18 1.61 -13.57
N GLY A 319 3.37 1.84 -12.52
CA GLY A 319 2.19 1.07 -12.19
C GLY A 319 2.45 -0.13 -11.28
N ALA A 320 3.69 -0.40 -10.92
CA ALA A 320 4.01 -1.40 -9.90
C ALA A 320 3.55 -0.92 -8.52
N ILE A 321 3.05 -1.84 -7.73
CA ILE A 321 2.62 -1.57 -6.36
C ILE A 321 3.37 -2.53 -5.45
N TRP A 322 4.01 -1.97 -4.43
CA TRP A 322 4.64 -2.72 -3.38
C TRP A 322 3.85 -2.60 -2.09
N THR A 323 3.69 -3.70 -1.38
CA THR A 323 3.01 -3.71 -0.08
C THR A 323 3.95 -4.24 0.99
N TYR A 324 4.03 -3.53 2.10
CA TYR A 324 4.79 -3.91 3.28
C TYR A 324 3.84 -4.23 4.42
N ASP A 325 3.90 -5.42 4.92
CA ASP A 325 3.16 -5.84 6.11
C ASP A 325 3.98 -5.60 7.37
N PHE A 326 3.42 -4.88 8.34
CA PHE A 326 4.13 -4.50 9.56
C PHE A 326 4.30 -5.68 10.54
N GLY A 327 3.39 -6.64 10.52
CA GLY A 327 3.46 -7.81 11.39
C GLY A 327 4.57 -8.77 10.98
N THR A 328 4.61 -9.13 9.71
CA THR A 328 5.59 -10.09 9.17
C THR A 328 6.87 -9.42 8.66
N GLN A 329 6.88 -8.08 8.54
CA GLN A 329 7.96 -7.28 7.94
C GLN A 329 8.29 -7.70 6.50
N ALA A 330 7.32 -8.20 5.79
CA ALA A 330 7.46 -8.77 4.45
C ALA A 330 6.99 -7.78 3.37
N TRP A 331 7.75 -7.69 2.28
CA TRP A 331 7.35 -7.01 1.08
C TRP A 331 6.73 -7.97 0.07
N THR A 332 5.63 -7.56 -0.57
CA THR A 332 5.00 -8.28 -1.69
C THR A 332 4.66 -7.31 -2.81
N ARG A 333 4.44 -7.84 -4.01
CA ARG A 333 4.03 -7.06 -5.18
C ARG A 333 2.54 -7.25 -5.44
N GLN A 334 1.89 -6.18 -5.92
CA GLN A 334 0.50 -6.23 -6.35
C GLN A 334 0.40 -5.73 -7.78
N TYR A 335 -0.40 -6.41 -8.58
CA TYR A 335 -0.66 -6.03 -9.96
C TYR A 335 -2.17 -6.04 -10.22
N PHE A 336 -2.63 -5.10 -11.01
CA PHE A 336 -4.01 -5.01 -11.49
C PHE A 336 -3.98 -5.05 -13.01
N THR A 337 -4.42 -6.15 -13.59
CA THR A 337 -4.34 -6.38 -15.03
C THR A 337 -5.10 -5.31 -15.82
N GLY A 338 -4.39 -4.64 -16.73
CA GLY A 338 -4.95 -3.57 -17.55
C GLY A 338 -5.25 -2.25 -16.82
N ARG A 339 -4.85 -2.10 -15.55
CA ARG A 339 -5.11 -0.92 -14.74
C ARG A 339 -3.83 -0.43 -14.06
N LYS A 340 -3.63 0.88 -14.09
CA LYS A 340 -2.52 1.55 -13.41
C LYS A 340 -3.10 2.38 -12.26
N ALA A 341 -2.74 2.04 -11.02
CA ALA A 341 -3.13 2.83 -9.85
C ALA A 341 -2.44 4.20 -9.88
N THR A 342 -3.18 5.24 -9.47
CA THR A 342 -2.76 6.64 -9.47
C THR A 342 -3.03 7.34 -8.15
N SER A 343 -3.80 6.74 -7.26
CA SER A 343 -4.06 7.26 -5.92
C SER A 343 -4.45 6.15 -4.95
N VAL A 344 -4.28 6.41 -3.68
CA VAL A 344 -4.62 5.50 -2.58
C VAL A 344 -5.41 6.25 -1.52
N GLY A 345 -6.42 5.61 -0.97
CA GLY A 345 -7.26 6.16 0.08
C GLY A 345 -7.91 5.05 0.92
N ARG A 346 -8.78 5.46 1.82
CA ARG A 346 -9.55 4.56 2.67
C ARG A 346 -10.99 5.00 2.69
N PHE A 347 -11.84 4.14 2.20
CA PHE A 347 -13.27 4.42 2.17
C PHE A 347 -14.06 3.13 2.06
N LYS A 348 -15.26 3.12 2.55
CA LYS A 348 -16.23 2.06 2.30
C LYS A 348 -17.45 2.65 1.64
N THR A 349 -17.72 2.21 0.41
CA THR A 349 -18.98 2.50 -0.22
C THR A 349 -20.09 1.76 0.53
N ILE A 350 -21.16 2.46 0.83
CA ILE A 350 -22.37 1.81 1.34
C ILE A 350 -23.00 1.13 0.12
N HIS A 351 -22.57 -0.09 -0.14
CA HIS A 351 -23.31 -0.95 -1.04
C HIS A 351 -24.59 -1.32 -0.32
N GLY A 352 -25.66 -0.56 -0.58
CA GLY A 352 -26.97 -0.95 -0.12
C GLY A 352 -27.28 -2.32 -0.70
N VAL A 353 -27.31 -3.35 0.15
CA VAL A 353 -27.84 -4.64 -0.24
C VAL A 353 -29.30 -4.38 -0.60
N ARG A 354 -29.61 -4.37 -1.91
CA ARG A 354 -31.01 -4.19 -2.32
C ARG A 354 -31.78 -5.42 -1.89
N ILE A 355 -33.01 -5.21 -1.43
CA ILE A 355 -33.88 -6.32 -1.01
C ILE A 355 -33.98 -7.40 -2.11
N ILE A 356 -33.87 -6.99 -3.37
CA ILE A 356 -33.89 -7.90 -4.52
C ILE A 356 -32.64 -8.81 -4.61
N ASP A 357 -31.55 -8.41 -3.99
CA ASP A 357 -30.29 -9.18 -4.01
C ASP A 357 -30.25 -10.20 -2.84
N LEU A 358 -31.26 -10.20 -1.98
CA LEU A 358 -31.40 -11.15 -0.88
C LEU A 358 -31.99 -12.46 -1.36
N VAL A 359 -31.23 -13.53 -1.23
CA VAL A 359 -31.71 -14.88 -1.52
C VAL A 359 -32.38 -15.44 -0.26
N GLY A 360 -33.67 -15.76 -0.37
CA GLY A 360 -34.44 -16.33 0.74
C GLY A 360 -35.44 -15.35 1.39
N THR A 361 -36.04 -15.74 2.52
CA THR A 361 -37.02 -14.92 3.25
C THR A 361 -36.31 -13.94 4.20
N ILE A 362 -36.95 -12.81 4.50
CA ILE A 362 -36.43 -11.79 5.45
C ILE A 362 -36.08 -12.41 6.80
N ALA A 363 -36.83 -13.43 7.24
CA ALA A 363 -36.57 -14.15 8.47
C ALA A 363 -35.25 -14.97 8.46
N GLN A 364 -34.76 -15.34 7.29
CA GLN A 364 -33.48 -16.04 7.12
C GLN A 364 -32.28 -15.10 7.09
N GLN A 365 -32.53 -13.78 7.04
CA GLN A 365 -31.51 -12.72 6.91
C GLN A 365 -31.30 -11.98 8.26
N ASN A 366 -31.36 -12.69 9.40
CA ASN A 366 -31.25 -12.12 10.75
C ASN A 366 -30.05 -11.20 11.01
N TRP A 367 -29.02 -11.30 10.20
CA TRP A 367 -27.80 -10.50 10.32
C TRP A 367 -27.89 -9.13 9.61
N ILE A 368 -28.84 -8.93 8.68
CA ILE A 368 -28.89 -7.72 7.84
C ILE A 368 -29.64 -6.59 8.54
N ILE A 369 -30.67 -6.91 9.33
CA ILE A 369 -31.52 -5.89 9.97
C ILE A 369 -30.79 -5.20 11.14
N ASN A 370 -29.87 -5.89 11.81
CA ASN A 370 -29.04 -5.29 12.87
C ASN A 370 -27.86 -4.46 12.36
N LEU A 371 -27.57 -4.52 11.07
CA LEU A 371 -26.42 -3.82 10.47
C LEU A 371 -26.69 -2.34 10.15
N ALA A 372 -27.94 -1.94 10.04
CA ALA A 372 -28.31 -0.56 9.71
C ALA A 372 -28.04 0.46 10.83
N GLY A 373 -27.69 0.01 12.02
CA GLY A 373 -27.58 0.89 13.19
C GLY A 373 -26.27 0.86 14.00
N SER A 374 -25.32 0.00 13.72
CA SER A 374 -24.17 -0.17 14.62
C SER A 374 -22.86 -0.60 13.98
N GLN A 375 -22.69 -0.50 12.68
CA GLN A 375 -21.39 -0.81 12.13
C GLN A 375 -20.49 0.44 12.12
N ILE A 376 -19.55 0.46 13.08
CA ILE A 376 -18.21 0.96 12.82
C ILE A 376 -17.66 0.01 11.76
N SER A 377 -18.05 0.24 10.50
CA SER A 377 -17.50 -0.53 9.40
C SER A 377 -16.07 -0.02 9.21
N ALA A 378 -15.14 -0.90 9.43
CA ALA A 378 -13.77 -0.65 9.10
C ALA A 378 -13.66 -0.24 7.61
N ASP A 379 -12.87 0.79 7.31
CA ASP A 379 -12.68 1.28 5.96
C ASP A 379 -11.94 0.26 5.10
N ASN A 380 -12.38 0.11 3.87
CA ASN A 380 -11.64 -0.65 2.88
C ASN A 380 -10.52 0.21 2.26
N LEU A 381 -9.44 -0.42 1.85
CA LEU A 381 -8.47 0.23 0.98
C LEU A 381 -9.16 0.58 -0.33
N THR A 382 -8.98 1.79 -0.79
CA THR A 382 -9.42 2.24 -2.11
C THR A 382 -8.24 2.67 -2.96
N LEU A 383 -8.26 2.25 -4.22
CA LEU A 383 -7.26 2.62 -5.22
C LEU A 383 -7.96 3.38 -6.36
N GLY A 384 -7.46 4.56 -6.67
CA GLY A 384 -7.86 5.27 -7.89
C GLY A 384 -6.96 4.85 -9.05
N PHE A 385 -7.53 4.80 -10.25
CA PHE A 385 -6.83 4.32 -11.44
C PHE A 385 -6.76 5.36 -12.55
N SER A 386 -5.79 5.19 -13.44
CA SER A 386 -5.55 6.09 -14.59
C SER A 386 -6.72 6.11 -15.59
N ASN A 387 -7.58 5.11 -15.60
CA ASN A 387 -8.77 5.03 -16.42
C ASN A 387 -10.02 5.62 -15.75
N GLY A 388 -9.88 6.33 -14.63
CA GLY A 388 -10.96 6.97 -13.90
C GLY A 388 -11.86 6.05 -13.08
N GLN A 389 -11.44 4.80 -12.88
CA GLN A 389 -12.11 3.88 -11.96
C GLN A 389 -11.58 4.07 -10.55
N ILE A 390 -12.42 3.80 -9.56
CA ILE A 390 -12.01 3.52 -8.19
C ILE A 390 -12.21 2.05 -7.92
N GLY A 391 -11.22 1.40 -7.31
CA GLY A 391 -11.28 0.01 -6.86
C GLY A 391 -11.30 -0.03 -5.35
N GLU A 392 -12.36 -0.57 -4.76
CA GLU A 392 -12.47 -0.85 -3.34
C GLU A 392 -12.05 -2.29 -3.09
N LEU A 393 -11.01 -2.50 -2.28
CA LEU A 393 -10.62 -3.84 -1.85
C LEU A 393 -11.66 -4.37 -0.86
N ASP A 394 -12.69 -4.97 -1.40
CA ASP A 394 -13.61 -5.80 -0.62
C ASP A 394 -12.96 -7.19 -0.46
N TYR A 395 -12.93 -7.67 0.78
CA TYR A 395 -12.32 -8.96 1.10
C TYR A 395 -13.21 -10.15 0.72
N SER A 396 -14.02 -10.00 -0.33
CA SER A 396 -14.68 -11.10 -1.00
C SER A 396 -13.63 -12.06 -1.58
N GLU A 397 -13.93 -13.35 -1.60
CA GLU A 397 -12.98 -14.39 -1.99
C GLU A 397 -12.84 -14.54 -3.52
N VAL A 398 -13.25 -13.54 -4.30
CA VAL A 398 -13.13 -13.58 -5.77
C VAL A 398 -11.79 -13.02 -6.21
N ILE A 399 -11.12 -13.70 -7.12
CA ILE A 399 -9.85 -13.29 -7.72
C ILE A 399 -9.95 -13.45 -9.23
N ASN A 400 -9.64 -12.38 -9.97
CA ASN A 400 -9.56 -12.40 -11.43
C ASN A 400 -8.12 -12.23 -11.92
N ASP A 401 -7.26 -11.60 -11.11
CA ASP A 401 -5.86 -11.42 -11.46
C ASP A 401 -5.05 -12.70 -11.21
N THR A 402 -4.10 -12.96 -12.09
CA THR A 402 -3.14 -14.04 -11.90
C THR A 402 -2.22 -13.72 -10.72
N TRP A 403 -2.07 -14.67 -9.81
CA TRP A 403 -1.09 -14.59 -8.74
C TRP A 403 0.13 -15.48 -9.04
N VAL A 404 1.29 -15.08 -8.51
CA VAL A 404 2.55 -15.79 -8.67
C VAL A 404 3.23 -15.90 -7.31
N LEU A 405 3.59 -17.12 -6.94
CA LEU A 405 4.42 -17.43 -5.79
C LEU A 405 5.71 -18.07 -6.27
N GLY A 406 6.79 -17.34 -6.23
CA GLY A 406 8.09 -17.81 -6.72
C GLY A 406 8.65 -16.97 -7.88
N PRO A 407 9.87 -17.27 -8.35
CA PRO A 407 10.68 -18.40 -7.91
C PRO A 407 10.97 -18.37 -6.42
N SER A 408 10.96 -19.57 -5.82
CA SER A 408 11.43 -19.76 -4.45
C SER A 408 12.96 -19.52 -4.38
N LYS A 409 13.53 -19.64 -3.19
CA LYS A 409 14.97 -19.85 -3.05
C LYS A 409 15.45 -20.97 -3.97
N GLU A 410 16.67 -20.87 -4.47
CA GLU A 410 17.39 -22.01 -5.03
C GLU A 410 17.92 -22.89 -3.89
N PHE A 411 17.20 -23.94 -3.55
CA PHE A 411 17.53 -24.83 -2.43
C PHE A 411 18.71 -25.72 -2.75
N ASP A 412 19.78 -25.62 -1.96
CA ASP A 412 20.90 -26.56 -1.95
C ASP A 412 20.79 -27.62 -0.83
N TYR A 413 19.73 -27.52 -0.01
CA TYR A 413 19.45 -28.43 1.10
C TYR A 413 20.64 -28.64 2.04
N GLY A 414 21.47 -27.61 2.24
CA GLY A 414 22.64 -27.62 3.08
C GLY A 414 23.85 -28.38 2.52
N GLN A 415 23.80 -28.77 1.24
CA GLN A 415 24.86 -29.58 0.60
C GLN A 415 25.12 -29.12 -0.84
N SER A 416 25.68 -27.92 -1.00
CA SER A 416 25.80 -27.22 -2.29
C SER A 416 26.51 -28.01 -3.40
N ALA A 417 27.46 -28.88 -3.07
CA ALA A 417 28.22 -29.67 -4.04
C ALA A 417 27.60 -31.03 -4.39
N TRP A 418 26.50 -31.40 -3.74
CA TRP A 418 25.89 -32.71 -3.92
C TRP A 418 24.67 -32.66 -4.81
N ASN A 419 24.53 -33.70 -5.65
CA ASN A 419 23.31 -33.87 -6.46
C ASN A 419 22.15 -34.33 -5.57
N LYS A 420 21.01 -33.67 -5.67
CA LYS A 420 19.75 -34.02 -5.01
C LYS A 420 18.71 -34.41 -6.03
N THR A 421 17.82 -35.26 -5.62
CA THR A 421 16.61 -35.56 -6.41
C THR A 421 15.40 -35.20 -5.56
N LEU A 422 14.68 -34.17 -5.99
CA LEU A 422 13.40 -33.78 -5.42
C LEU A 422 12.34 -34.74 -5.97
N LYS A 423 11.55 -35.34 -5.09
CA LYS A 423 10.57 -36.36 -5.41
C LYS A 423 9.15 -35.94 -5.19
N ARG A 424 8.96 -34.99 -4.26
CA ARG A 424 7.62 -34.58 -3.86
C ARG A 424 7.66 -33.14 -3.36
N ILE A 425 6.64 -32.37 -3.72
CA ILE A 425 6.24 -31.15 -3.05
C ILE A 425 4.84 -31.36 -2.48
N GLN A 426 4.62 -30.88 -1.25
CA GLN A 426 3.32 -30.89 -0.60
C GLN A 426 2.98 -29.47 -0.17
N PHE A 427 1.80 -29.01 -0.50
CA PHE A 427 1.24 -27.73 -0.05
C PHE A 427 0.20 -27.98 1.04
N VAL A 428 0.38 -27.36 2.19
CA VAL A 428 -0.63 -27.24 3.25
C VAL A 428 -1.31 -25.90 3.04
N TYR A 429 -2.59 -25.90 2.77
CA TYR A 429 -3.31 -24.68 2.40
C TYR A 429 -4.74 -24.67 2.94
N ARG A 430 -5.30 -23.47 3.10
CA ARG A 430 -6.72 -23.29 3.36
C ARG A 430 -7.46 -23.20 2.01
N ASP A 431 -8.49 -24.00 1.86
CA ASP A 431 -9.34 -24.07 0.67
C ASP A 431 -10.30 -22.87 0.66
N LEU A 432 -9.93 -21.80 -0.03
CA LEU A 432 -10.76 -20.59 -0.22
C LEU A 432 -11.53 -20.62 -1.54
N GLY A 433 -11.14 -21.45 -2.48
CA GLY A 433 -11.79 -21.61 -3.78
C GLY A 433 -11.24 -22.78 -4.59
N VAL A 434 -11.84 -23.02 -5.73
CA VAL A 434 -11.48 -24.12 -6.64
C VAL A 434 -10.75 -23.56 -7.85
N GLY A 435 -9.63 -24.18 -8.22
CA GLY A 435 -8.89 -23.77 -9.40
C GLY A 435 -7.73 -24.68 -9.74
N GLN A 436 -7.07 -24.33 -10.82
CA GLN A 436 -5.85 -24.99 -11.27
C GLN A 436 -4.68 -24.01 -11.21
N ALA A 437 -3.57 -24.49 -10.68
CA ALA A 437 -2.30 -23.77 -10.69
C ALA A 437 -1.28 -24.53 -11.54
N GLU A 438 -0.36 -23.79 -12.12
CA GLU A 438 0.81 -24.32 -12.78
C GLU A 438 1.97 -24.32 -11.79
N LEU A 439 2.54 -25.49 -11.53
CA LEU A 439 3.75 -25.67 -10.74
C LEU A 439 4.93 -25.88 -11.68
N THR A 440 5.84 -24.92 -11.73
CA THR A 440 7.10 -25.01 -12.48
C THR A 440 8.23 -25.29 -11.51
N LEU A 441 8.97 -26.36 -11.74
CA LEU A 441 10.17 -26.72 -10.97
C LEU A 441 11.38 -26.56 -11.87
N SER A 442 12.45 -26.01 -11.35
CA SER A 442 13.65 -25.70 -12.12
C SER A 442 14.92 -26.11 -11.36
N ASN A 443 15.96 -26.49 -12.11
CA ASN A 443 17.29 -26.67 -11.56
C ASN A 443 18.27 -25.62 -12.12
N GLU A 444 19.49 -25.59 -11.56
CA GLU A 444 20.57 -24.66 -11.98
C GLU A 444 21.01 -24.80 -13.44
N PHE A 445 20.68 -25.90 -14.10
CA PHE A 445 21.02 -26.18 -15.50
C PHE A 445 19.91 -25.77 -16.46
N GLY A 446 18.83 -25.14 -15.96
CA GLY A 446 17.69 -24.74 -16.78
C GLY A 446 16.73 -25.87 -17.15
N ASN A 447 16.91 -27.09 -16.60
CA ASN A 447 15.92 -28.14 -16.77
C ASN A 447 14.69 -27.81 -15.95
N THR A 448 13.51 -27.91 -16.57
CA THR A 448 12.23 -27.58 -15.95
C THR A 448 11.26 -28.77 -16.02
N VAL A 449 10.40 -28.85 -15.01
CA VAL A 449 9.23 -29.72 -14.98
C VAL A 449 8.02 -28.84 -14.72
N VAL A 450 7.04 -28.86 -15.62
CA VAL A 450 5.81 -28.08 -15.51
C VAL A 450 4.65 -29.03 -15.28
N LEU A 451 3.87 -28.79 -14.24
CA LEU A 451 2.75 -29.62 -13.81
C LEU A 451 1.51 -28.77 -13.55
N THR A 452 0.37 -29.16 -14.11
CA THR A 452 -0.92 -28.59 -13.74
C THR A 452 -1.45 -29.26 -12.48
N VAL A 453 -1.77 -28.48 -11.49
CA VAL A 453 -2.19 -28.93 -10.14
C VAL A 453 -3.56 -28.37 -9.82
N SER A 454 -4.53 -29.24 -9.57
CA SER A 454 -5.87 -28.82 -9.12
C SER A 454 -5.89 -28.65 -7.61
N PHE A 455 -6.38 -27.50 -7.16
CA PHE A 455 -6.60 -27.16 -5.75
C PHE A 455 -8.08 -26.96 -5.46
N GLY A 456 -8.44 -27.18 -4.20
CA GLY A 456 -9.80 -26.96 -3.71
C GLY A 456 -10.81 -28.01 -4.16
N VAL A 457 -11.91 -28.07 -3.44
CA VAL A 457 -13.06 -28.91 -3.79
C VAL A 457 -14.35 -28.08 -3.78
N LEU A 458 -14.51 -27.12 -2.88
CA LEU A 458 -15.74 -26.30 -2.73
C LEU A 458 -15.53 -24.97 -1.99
N GLY A 459 -14.29 -24.50 -1.75
CA GLY A 459 -14.07 -23.26 -0.98
C GLY A 459 -14.51 -23.36 0.48
N THR A 460 -14.28 -24.51 1.11
CA THR A 460 -14.82 -24.80 2.47
C THR A 460 -14.12 -24.05 3.60
N GLY A 461 -13.06 -23.30 3.33
CA GLY A 461 -12.24 -22.64 4.35
C GLY A 461 -11.43 -23.60 5.24
N THR A 462 -11.48 -24.90 4.97
CA THR A 462 -10.75 -25.94 5.73
C THR A 462 -9.31 -26.06 5.29
N ILE A 463 -8.44 -26.52 6.20
CA ILE A 463 -7.04 -26.81 5.88
C ILE A 463 -6.98 -28.15 5.12
N LYS A 464 -6.26 -28.15 4.01
CA LYS A 464 -6.06 -29.31 3.14
C LYS A 464 -4.59 -29.52 2.81
N ASN A 465 -4.27 -30.72 2.35
CA ASN A 465 -2.95 -31.09 1.86
C ASN A 465 -3.02 -31.45 0.39
N LYS A 466 -2.15 -30.85 -0.42
CA LYS A 466 -1.96 -31.25 -1.82
C LYS A 466 -0.56 -31.82 -2.00
N ILE A 467 -0.50 -33.08 -2.34
CA ILE A 467 0.75 -33.82 -2.59
C ILE A 467 0.96 -33.96 -4.09
N ILE A 468 2.17 -33.66 -4.56
CA ILE A 468 2.54 -33.71 -5.98
C ILE A 468 3.85 -34.49 -6.06
N ASP A 469 3.80 -35.64 -6.74
CA ASP A 469 4.96 -36.48 -6.98
C ASP A 469 5.56 -36.23 -8.36
N PHE A 470 6.88 -36.09 -8.42
CA PHE A 470 7.63 -35.85 -9.65
C PHE A 470 9.10 -36.26 -9.44
N THR A 471 9.95 -36.05 -10.42
CA THR A 471 11.39 -36.24 -10.27
C THR A 471 12.16 -35.16 -10.98
N LEU A 472 12.92 -34.38 -10.21
CA LEU A 472 13.86 -33.40 -10.74
C LEU A 472 15.16 -33.51 -9.97
N SER A 473 16.30 -33.56 -10.68
CA SER A 473 17.63 -33.64 -10.07
C SER A 473 18.47 -32.42 -10.37
N GLY A 474 19.28 -32.01 -9.41
CA GLY A 474 20.18 -30.89 -9.52
C GLY A 474 20.95 -30.66 -8.23
N THR A 475 21.92 -29.75 -8.22
CA THR A 475 22.60 -29.31 -7.00
C THR A 475 21.80 -28.19 -6.32
N ARG A 476 21.03 -27.43 -7.10
CA ARG A 476 20.09 -26.40 -6.64
C ARG A 476 18.75 -26.56 -7.34
N LEU A 477 17.70 -26.41 -6.60
CA LEU A 477 16.34 -26.63 -7.09
C LEU A 477 15.45 -25.48 -6.62
N SER A 478 14.62 -24.95 -7.49
CA SER A 478 13.62 -23.93 -7.18
C SER A 478 12.25 -24.30 -7.76
N TRP A 479 11.22 -23.62 -7.29
CA TRP A 479 9.86 -23.81 -7.77
C TRP A 479 9.10 -22.49 -7.88
N THR A 480 8.11 -22.45 -8.75
CA THR A 480 7.16 -21.37 -8.92
C THR A 480 5.76 -21.95 -9.01
N LEU A 481 4.80 -21.36 -8.35
CA LEU A 481 3.38 -21.69 -8.43
C LEU A 481 2.61 -20.48 -8.95
N THR A 482 1.79 -20.69 -9.98
CA THR A 482 1.00 -19.63 -10.64
C THR A 482 -0.45 -20.06 -10.77
N GLY A 483 -1.39 -19.19 -10.47
CA GLY A 483 -2.83 -19.48 -10.58
C GLY A 483 -3.68 -18.22 -10.57
N ASN A 484 -5.01 -18.41 -10.61
CA ASN A 484 -5.99 -17.32 -10.66
C ASN A 484 -7.24 -17.60 -9.81
N PHE A 485 -7.10 -18.33 -8.72
CA PHE A 485 -8.18 -18.67 -7.79
C PHE A 485 -7.76 -18.35 -6.35
N PRO A 486 -8.70 -18.17 -5.42
CA PRO A 486 -8.37 -17.82 -4.04
C PRO A 486 -7.76 -19.02 -3.29
N ILE A 487 -6.62 -18.79 -2.65
CA ILE A 487 -5.89 -19.79 -1.85
C ILE A 487 -5.14 -19.09 -0.69
N ALA A 488 -4.97 -19.81 0.41
CA ALA A 488 -4.10 -19.37 1.51
C ALA A 488 -3.13 -20.49 1.88
N ILE A 489 -1.85 -20.31 1.56
CA ILE A 489 -0.80 -21.31 1.76
C ILE A 489 -0.20 -21.12 3.15
N GLN A 490 -0.10 -22.21 3.92
CA GLN A 490 0.45 -22.22 5.27
C GLN A 490 1.85 -22.83 5.31
N GLU A 491 2.06 -23.93 4.57
CA GLU A 491 3.33 -24.63 4.53
C GLU A 491 3.62 -25.20 3.16
N VAL A 492 4.90 -25.30 2.82
CA VAL A 492 5.39 -26.02 1.65
C VAL A 492 6.46 -27.02 2.11
N ILE A 493 6.26 -28.31 1.84
CA ILE A 493 7.12 -29.40 2.28
C ILE A 493 7.79 -30.04 1.07
N HIS A 494 9.12 -30.03 1.06
CA HIS A 494 9.94 -30.65 0.03
C HIS A 494 10.41 -32.03 0.51
N SER A 495 10.23 -33.07 -0.29
CA SER A 495 10.78 -34.40 0.00
C SER A 495 11.82 -34.78 -1.07
N TYR A 496 13.06 -35.03 -0.63
CA TYR A 496 14.21 -35.20 -1.51
C TYR A 496 15.19 -36.26 -1.04
N PHE A 497 16.01 -36.75 -1.96
CA PHE A 497 17.16 -37.62 -1.69
C PHE A 497 18.46 -36.91 -2.01
N ILE A 498 19.47 -37.11 -1.20
CA ILE A 498 20.86 -36.73 -1.48
C ILE A 498 21.58 -37.93 -2.11
N ARG A 499 22.11 -37.74 -3.33
CA ARG A 499 22.72 -38.84 -4.10
C ARG A 499 24.24 -38.88 -4.08
N GLY A 500 24.90 -37.88 -3.54
CA GLY A 500 26.37 -37.81 -3.49
C GLY A 500 26.93 -36.66 -4.36
N PRO A 501 28.25 -36.40 -4.26
CA PRO A 501 28.89 -35.33 -5.01
C PRO A 501 28.77 -35.58 -6.52
N LEU A 502 28.62 -34.51 -7.30
CA LEU A 502 28.83 -34.54 -8.74
C LEU A 502 30.30 -34.88 -8.99
N LEU A 503 30.62 -36.17 -9.15
CA LEU A 503 31.89 -36.52 -9.75
C LEU A 503 31.88 -36.01 -11.16
N ALA A 504 32.78 -35.03 -11.46
CA ALA A 504 33.03 -34.66 -12.85
C ALA A 504 33.37 -35.96 -13.59
N ARG A 505 32.47 -36.38 -14.49
CA ARG A 505 32.83 -37.36 -15.50
C ARG A 505 33.93 -36.70 -16.33
N GLN A 506 35.18 -37.06 -16.07
CA GLN A 506 36.24 -36.79 -17.00
C GLN A 506 35.81 -37.44 -18.32
N ALA A 507 35.61 -36.58 -19.34
CA ALA A 507 35.38 -36.98 -20.71
C ALA A 507 36.70 -37.49 -21.30
#